data_68795d2c7fe12be0954e142026456f63
#
_entry.id   68795d2c7fe12be0954e142026456f63
#
_cell.length_a   1.000
_cell.length_b   1.000
_cell.length_c   1.000
_cell.angle_alpha   90.00
_cell.angle_beta   90.00
_cell.angle_gamma   90.00
#
_symmetry.space_group_name_H-M   'P 1'
#
loop_
_entity.id
_entity.type
_entity.pdbx_description
1 polymer ?
#
loop_
_entity_poly.entity_id
_entity_poly.type
_entity_poly.pdbx_seq_one_letter_code
_entity_poly.pdbx_strand_id
1 'polypeptide(L)'
;MCNIPLLDRVCRECYSDPEAVYQTLKRRGMDLVTVTDHDSIDAAEHLRHHPDFFLSEEVTCTTPSGTEIHVGVYGIEERHHIELQRRRKDVPALAAFLRDHNIFFSINHVFSSLTGRRAEADFLLFEDLFPAMETLNGHIPTINNRSAERLAQDWLKAPVGGSDAHTIAALGLTFTEAADASDARSYLEAVRHGRAQVCGASGSYARLTHTVLGIATTLVRETPWTAVLAPLLLAIPVVTLANYFCELSFHARWSRRLWPVSLPDPAFDRAEG
;
A
#
# COMPACT_ATOMS: atom_id res chain seq x y z
N MET A 1 -5.19 3.60 -9.93
CA MET A 1 -5.16 4.14 -11.31
C MET A 1 -6.56 4.36 -11.83
N CYS A 2 -6.77 5.25 -12.83
CA CYS A 2 -8.10 5.44 -13.41
C CYS A 2 -8.63 4.11 -13.93
N ASN A 3 -9.74 3.62 -13.39
CA ASN A 3 -10.48 2.46 -13.89
C ASN A 3 -11.03 2.77 -15.31
N ILE A 4 -10.16 2.67 -16.30
CA ILE A 4 -10.54 2.70 -17.71
C ILE A 4 -10.45 1.26 -18.21
N PRO A 5 -11.58 0.54 -18.35
CA PRO A 5 -11.62 -0.91 -18.61
C PRO A 5 -10.86 -1.36 -19.87
N LEU A 6 -10.54 -0.42 -20.75
CA LEU A 6 -9.79 -0.70 -21.99
C LEU A 6 -8.27 -0.64 -21.76
N LEU A 7 -7.81 0.17 -20.79
CA LEU A 7 -6.37 0.29 -20.48
C LEU A 7 -5.88 -0.88 -19.62
N ASP A 8 -6.71 -1.44 -18.75
CA ASP A 8 -6.34 -2.59 -17.91
C ASP A 8 -5.99 -3.84 -18.72
N ARG A 9 -6.50 -3.95 -19.95
CA ARG A 9 -6.18 -5.06 -20.87
C ARG A 9 -4.85 -4.89 -21.61
N VAL A 10 -4.32 -3.68 -21.66
CA VAL A 10 -3.16 -3.31 -22.48
C VAL A 10 -1.98 -2.84 -21.64
N CYS A 11 -2.24 -2.28 -20.47
CA CYS A 11 -1.24 -1.71 -19.58
C CYS A 11 -1.13 -2.57 -18.32
N ARG A 12 0.03 -3.18 -18.10
CA ARG A 12 0.35 -3.83 -16.82
C ARG A 12 0.65 -2.76 -15.77
N GLU A 13 0.36 -3.05 -14.53
CA GLU A 13 0.68 -2.14 -13.42
C GLU A 13 2.18 -2.05 -13.18
N CYS A 14 2.89 -3.16 -13.35
CA CYS A 14 4.34 -3.23 -13.25
C CYS A 14 4.94 -3.96 -14.47
N TYR A 15 6.03 -3.42 -14.99
CA TYR A 15 6.84 -3.99 -16.10
C TYR A 15 8.23 -4.40 -15.62
N SER A 16 8.49 -4.37 -14.32
CA SER A 16 9.81 -4.68 -13.78
C SER A 16 10.03 -6.19 -13.77
N ASP A 17 11.19 -6.61 -14.27
CA ASP A 17 11.64 -8.00 -14.16
C ASP A 17 11.86 -8.34 -12.68
N PRO A 18 11.33 -9.47 -12.17
CA PRO A 18 11.43 -9.83 -10.77
C PRO A 18 12.87 -9.91 -10.25
N GLU A 19 13.78 -10.51 -11.03
CA GLU A 19 15.19 -10.60 -10.65
C GLU A 19 15.87 -9.23 -10.59
N ALA A 20 15.55 -8.33 -11.53
CA ALA A 20 16.04 -6.95 -11.50
C ALA A 20 15.52 -6.18 -10.28
N VAL A 21 14.28 -6.46 -9.83
CA VAL A 21 13.71 -5.92 -8.59
C VAL A 21 14.51 -6.40 -7.40
N TYR A 22 14.70 -7.71 -7.25
CA TYR A 22 15.46 -8.31 -6.16
C TYR A 22 16.88 -7.74 -6.09
N GLN A 23 17.63 -7.79 -7.18
CA GLN A 23 18.99 -7.29 -7.26
C GLN A 23 19.09 -5.78 -6.93
N THR A 24 18.08 -5.00 -7.30
CA THR A 24 18.05 -3.58 -6.98
C THR A 24 17.85 -3.35 -5.50
N LEU A 25 16.95 -4.08 -4.85
CA LEU A 25 16.72 -3.99 -3.41
C LEU A 25 17.96 -4.43 -2.63
N LYS A 26 18.63 -5.51 -3.05
CA LYS A 26 19.91 -5.94 -2.45
C LYS A 26 21.00 -4.87 -2.56
N ARG A 27 21.16 -4.25 -3.75
CA ARG A 27 22.11 -3.13 -3.92
C ARG A 27 21.77 -1.91 -3.06
N ARG A 28 20.50 -1.73 -2.69
CA ARG A 28 20.04 -0.66 -1.78
C ARG A 28 20.17 -1.03 -0.30
N GLY A 29 20.73 -2.19 0.01
CA GLY A 29 21.04 -2.61 1.37
C GLY A 29 19.89 -3.31 2.10
N MET A 30 18.88 -3.81 1.37
CA MET A 30 17.81 -4.59 2.00
C MET A 30 18.33 -5.99 2.36
N ASP A 31 18.26 -6.35 3.63
CA ASP A 31 18.66 -7.67 4.12
C ASP A 31 17.65 -8.75 3.74
N LEU A 32 16.36 -8.43 3.87
CA LEU A 32 15.23 -9.28 3.46
C LEU A 32 14.45 -8.59 2.34
N VAL A 33 13.93 -9.38 1.43
CA VAL A 33 13.16 -8.90 0.27
C VAL A 33 11.83 -9.63 0.18
N THR A 34 10.78 -8.90 -0.13
CA THR A 34 9.49 -9.43 -0.58
C THR A 34 8.88 -8.55 -1.65
N VAL A 35 8.02 -9.12 -2.46
CA VAL A 35 7.18 -8.39 -3.42
C VAL A 35 5.71 -8.72 -3.13
N THR A 36 4.83 -7.77 -3.41
CA THR A 36 3.41 -7.84 -3.06
C THR A 36 2.56 -7.42 -4.26
N ASP A 37 2.64 -8.21 -5.35
CA ASP A 37 1.82 -7.97 -6.52
C ASP A 37 0.33 -8.16 -6.18
N HIS A 38 -0.54 -7.43 -6.89
CA HIS A 38 -1.98 -7.53 -6.70
C HIS A 38 -2.51 -8.90 -7.14
N ASP A 39 -3.15 -9.60 -6.20
CA ASP A 39 -3.90 -10.85 -6.42
C ASP A 39 -3.08 -11.94 -7.16
N SER A 40 -1.74 -11.88 -7.08
CA SER A 40 -0.81 -12.81 -7.71
C SER A 40 0.44 -13.02 -6.87
N ILE A 41 0.99 -14.23 -6.92
CA ILE A 41 2.29 -14.58 -6.34
C ILE A 41 3.31 -14.99 -7.41
N ASP A 42 3.04 -14.78 -8.69
CA ASP A 42 3.90 -15.28 -9.78
C ASP A 42 5.33 -14.73 -9.70
N ALA A 43 5.49 -13.41 -9.47
CA ALA A 43 6.80 -12.81 -9.29
C ALA A 43 7.46 -13.27 -7.99
N ALA A 44 6.70 -13.42 -6.90
CA ALA A 44 7.20 -13.93 -5.63
C ALA A 44 7.66 -15.39 -5.73
N GLU A 45 6.91 -16.25 -6.43
CA GLU A 45 7.31 -17.64 -6.70
C GLU A 45 8.59 -17.73 -7.55
N HIS A 46 8.78 -16.82 -8.50
CA HIS A 46 10.02 -16.74 -9.27
C HIS A 46 11.24 -16.46 -8.38
N LEU A 47 11.08 -15.65 -7.34
CA LEU A 47 12.14 -15.21 -6.43
C LEU A 47 12.34 -16.12 -5.20
N ARG A 48 11.47 -17.11 -4.97
CA ARG A 48 11.48 -17.95 -3.77
C ARG A 48 12.79 -18.75 -3.55
N HIS A 49 13.61 -18.87 -4.57
CA HIS A 49 14.90 -19.56 -4.49
C HIS A 49 15.97 -18.76 -3.74
N HIS A 50 15.78 -17.47 -3.54
CA HIS A 50 16.67 -16.63 -2.75
C HIS A 50 16.45 -16.87 -1.25
N PRO A 51 17.50 -17.11 -0.45
CA PRO A 51 17.35 -17.47 0.97
C PRO A 51 16.85 -16.34 1.87
N ASP A 52 16.97 -15.11 1.42
CA ASP A 52 16.55 -13.88 2.08
C ASP A 52 15.28 -13.26 1.45
N PHE A 53 14.54 -14.08 0.70
CA PHE A 53 13.24 -13.73 0.14
C PHE A 53 12.13 -14.49 0.85
N PHE A 54 10.97 -13.85 1.05
CA PHE A 54 9.76 -14.49 1.55
C PHE A 54 8.53 -14.08 0.73
N LEU A 55 7.60 -15.04 0.54
CA LEU A 55 6.40 -14.81 -0.27
C LEU A 55 5.43 -13.87 0.45
N SER A 56 4.89 -12.94 -0.30
CA SER A 56 3.83 -12.03 0.14
C SER A 56 2.96 -11.66 -1.05
N GLU A 57 1.78 -11.13 -0.79
CA GLU A 57 0.94 -10.56 -1.84
C GLU A 57 0.11 -9.39 -1.30
N GLU A 58 -0.38 -8.54 -2.18
CA GLU A 58 -1.40 -7.56 -1.88
C GLU A 58 -2.75 -8.05 -2.42
N VAL A 59 -3.67 -8.34 -1.49
CA VAL A 59 -4.98 -8.88 -1.84
C VAL A 59 -5.99 -7.75 -1.99
N THR A 60 -6.60 -7.65 -3.17
CA THR A 60 -7.69 -6.71 -3.43
C THR A 60 -8.99 -7.26 -2.86
N CYS A 61 -9.50 -6.63 -1.82
CA CYS A 61 -10.66 -7.08 -1.07
C CYS A 61 -11.84 -6.12 -1.20
N THR A 62 -13.05 -6.64 -0.98
CA THR A 62 -14.26 -5.82 -0.93
C THR A 62 -14.88 -5.90 0.46
N THR A 63 -15.07 -4.75 1.10
CA THR A 63 -15.73 -4.66 2.42
C THR A 63 -17.23 -4.88 2.30
N PRO A 64 -17.94 -5.14 3.42
CA PRO A 64 -19.41 -5.23 3.43
C PRO A 64 -20.11 -3.94 2.94
N SER A 65 -19.47 -2.80 3.02
CA SER A 65 -19.97 -1.52 2.48
C SER A 65 -19.84 -1.41 0.95
N GLY A 66 -19.18 -2.39 0.30
CA GLY A 66 -18.85 -2.36 -1.12
C GLY A 66 -17.60 -1.55 -1.45
N THR A 67 -16.82 -1.15 -0.45
CA THR A 67 -15.56 -0.43 -0.64
C THR A 67 -14.44 -1.41 -1.00
N GLU A 68 -13.61 -1.06 -1.98
CA GLU A 68 -12.39 -1.76 -2.28
C GLU A 68 -11.29 -1.36 -1.28
N ILE A 69 -10.54 -2.35 -0.82
CA ILE A 69 -9.39 -2.19 0.07
C ILE A 69 -8.26 -3.12 -0.34
N HIS A 70 -7.05 -2.75 -0.01
CA HIS A 70 -5.88 -3.59 -0.23
C HIS A 70 -5.34 -4.11 1.10
N VAL A 71 -5.09 -5.41 1.13
CA VAL A 71 -4.60 -6.11 2.31
C VAL A 71 -3.23 -6.69 1.99
N GLY A 72 -2.19 -6.16 2.63
CA GLY A 72 -0.85 -6.75 2.57
C GLY A 72 -0.83 -8.03 3.41
N VAL A 73 -0.39 -9.14 2.82
CA VAL A 73 -0.31 -10.45 3.47
C VAL A 73 1.11 -10.98 3.32
N TYR A 74 1.78 -11.30 4.43
CA TYR A 74 3.21 -11.49 4.46
C TYR A 74 3.61 -12.87 5.00
N GLY A 75 4.64 -13.48 4.38
CA GLY A 75 5.17 -14.77 4.82
C GLY A 75 4.23 -15.93 4.51
N ILE A 76 3.64 -15.94 3.34
CA ILE A 76 2.67 -16.95 2.90
C ILE A 76 3.34 -18.12 2.15
N GLU A 77 2.54 -19.15 1.89
CA GLU A 77 2.84 -20.24 0.99
C GLU A 77 1.80 -20.24 -0.15
N GLU A 78 2.09 -20.91 -1.28
CA GLU A 78 1.20 -21.02 -2.42
C GLU A 78 -0.23 -21.47 -2.05
N ARG A 79 -0.36 -22.44 -1.14
CA ARG A 79 -1.67 -22.90 -0.65
C ARG A 79 -2.46 -21.80 0.03
N HIS A 80 -1.80 -20.84 0.68
CA HIS A 80 -2.46 -19.70 1.31
C HIS A 80 -3.01 -18.74 0.27
N HIS A 81 -2.25 -18.47 -0.81
CA HIS A 81 -2.74 -17.64 -1.93
C HIS A 81 -4.11 -18.12 -2.45
N ILE A 82 -4.27 -19.43 -2.70
CA ILE A 82 -5.55 -19.99 -3.16
C ILE A 82 -6.69 -19.65 -2.20
N GLU A 83 -6.45 -19.77 -0.90
CA GLU A 83 -7.46 -19.48 0.13
C GLU A 83 -7.74 -17.99 0.30
N LEU A 84 -6.73 -17.12 0.08
CA LEU A 84 -6.88 -15.67 0.07
C LEU A 84 -7.79 -15.23 -1.08
N GLN A 85 -7.54 -15.74 -2.29
CA GLN A 85 -8.34 -15.43 -3.48
C GLN A 85 -9.80 -15.89 -3.34
N ARG A 86 -10.05 -16.97 -2.63
CA ARG A 86 -11.43 -17.45 -2.33
C ARG A 86 -12.18 -16.53 -1.36
N ARG A 87 -11.46 -15.88 -0.42
CA ARG A 87 -12.05 -15.08 0.66
C ARG A 87 -12.02 -13.58 0.44
N ARG A 88 -11.37 -13.06 -0.59
CA ARG A 88 -11.18 -11.62 -0.80
C ARG A 88 -12.45 -10.78 -0.86
N LYS A 89 -13.60 -11.42 -1.09
CA LYS A 89 -14.93 -10.76 -1.06
C LYS A 89 -15.60 -10.79 0.32
N ASP A 90 -14.95 -11.40 1.30
CA ASP A 90 -15.42 -11.51 2.68
C ASP A 90 -14.26 -11.20 3.63
N VAL A 91 -14.04 -9.90 3.89
CA VAL A 91 -12.91 -9.42 4.69
C VAL A 91 -12.89 -10.03 6.10
N PRO A 92 -14.02 -10.17 6.82
CA PRO A 92 -14.05 -10.89 8.09
C PRO A 92 -13.57 -12.34 8.00
N ALA A 93 -14.03 -13.09 7.00
CA ALA A 93 -13.59 -14.47 6.78
C ALA A 93 -12.12 -14.56 6.39
N LEU A 94 -11.62 -13.58 5.60
CA LEU A 94 -10.20 -13.46 5.27
C LEU A 94 -9.37 -13.22 6.53
N ALA A 95 -9.74 -12.24 7.36
CA ALA A 95 -9.03 -11.92 8.58
C ALA A 95 -9.03 -13.08 9.59
N ALA A 96 -10.15 -13.81 9.72
CA ALA A 96 -10.23 -15.02 10.54
C ALA A 96 -9.25 -16.09 10.04
N PHE A 97 -9.25 -16.38 8.73
CA PHE A 97 -8.32 -17.34 8.13
C PHE A 97 -6.85 -16.97 8.40
N LEU A 98 -6.48 -15.70 8.21
CA LEU A 98 -5.11 -15.21 8.44
C LEU A 98 -4.69 -15.36 9.92
N ARG A 99 -5.59 -15.08 10.86
CA ARG A 99 -5.34 -15.26 12.30
C ARG A 99 -5.19 -16.74 12.67
N ASP A 100 -6.08 -17.61 12.18
CA ASP A 100 -6.07 -19.06 12.46
C ASP A 100 -4.78 -19.73 11.98
N HIS A 101 -4.17 -19.20 10.89
CA HIS A 101 -2.92 -19.69 10.32
C HIS A 101 -1.70 -18.90 10.81
N ASN A 102 -1.87 -17.96 11.75
CA ASN A 102 -0.80 -17.11 12.26
C ASN A 102 -0.05 -16.33 11.16
N ILE A 103 -0.74 -15.95 10.07
CA ILE A 103 -0.19 -15.16 8.97
C ILE A 103 -0.27 -13.67 9.35
N PHE A 104 0.83 -12.94 9.15
CA PHE A 104 0.86 -11.50 9.39
C PHE A 104 0.22 -10.74 8.22
N PHE A 105 -0.58 -9.71 8.53
CA PHE A 105 -1.28 -8.90 7.52
C PHE A 105 -1.54 -7.48 8.00
N SER A 106 -1.66 -6.56 7.04
CA SER A 106 -1.95 -5.14 7.26
C SER A 106 -3.06 -4.63 6.37
N ILE A 107 -3.72 -3.55 6.80
CA ILE A 107 -4.51 -2.73 5.90
C ILE A 107 -3.60 -1.68 5.25
N ASN A 108 -3.59 -1.61 3.91
CA ASN A 108 -2.71 -0.73 3.17
C ASN A 108 -3.38 0.60 2.84
N HIS A 109 -2.58 1.65 2.70
CA HIS A 109 -2.90 3.03 2.27
C HIS A 109 -4.32 3.51 2.58
N VAL A 110 -4.73 3.41 3.86
CA VAL A 110 -6.09 3.69 4.36
C VAL A 110 -6.60 5.08 3.96
N PHE A 111 -5.71 6.07 3.88
CA PHE A 111 -6.03 7.45 3.47
C PHE A 111 -5.82 7.71 1.98
N SER A 112 -5.78 6.68 1.12
CA SER A 112 -5.71 6.84 -0.33
C SER A 112 -7.08 6.80 -0.98
N SER A 113 -7.27 7.64 -1.99
CA SER A 113 -8.45 7.65 -2.86
C SER A 113 -8.37 6.64 -3.99
N LEU A 114 -7.23 5.98 -4.20
CA LEU A 114 -6.98 5.04 -5.30
C LEU A 114 -7.94 3.84 -5.26
N THR A 115 -8.28 3.38 -4.06
CA THR A 115 -9.25 2.31 -3.84
C THR A 115 -10.71 2.80 -3.79
N GLY A 116 -10.96 4.04 -4.20
CA GLY A 116 -12.29 4.59 -4.35
C GLY A 116 -12.89 5.19 -3.08
N ARG A 117 -14.18 4.96 -2.87
CA ARG A 117 -14.91 5.55 -1.74
C ARG A 117 -14.66 4.78 -0.46
N ARG A 118 -14.79 5.46 0.68
CA ARG A 118 -14.80 4.86 2.02
C ARG A 118 -16.15 5.13 2.68
N ALA A 119 -16.60 4.20 3.52
CA ALA A 119 -17.68 4.40 4.47
C ALA A 119 -17.14 4.53 5.90
N GLU A 120 -17.89 5.11 6.81
CA GLU A 120 -17.50 5.16 8.24
C GLU A 120 -17.38 3.76 8.83
N ALA A 121 -18.26 2.84 8.41
CA ALA A 121 -18.22 1.44 8.82
C ALA A 121 -16.90 0.74 8.42
N ASP A 122 -16.22 1.20 7.36
CA ASP A 122 -14.94 0.62 6.96
C ASP A 122 -13.86 0.88 8.00
N PHE A 123 -13.84 2.06 8.61
CA PHE A 123 -12.86 2.39 9.67
C PHE A 123 -13.10 1.55 10.93
N LEU A 124 -14.34 1.29 11.30
CA LEU A 124 -14.67 0.38 12.41
C LEU A 124 -14.21 -1.05 12.10
N LEU A 125 -14.39 -1.49 10.87
CA LEU A 125 -13.91 -2.79 10.39
C LEU A 125 -12.38 -2.86 10.44
N PHE A 126 -11.66 -1.79 10.05
CA PHE A 126 -10.21 -1.74 10.08
C PHE A 126 -9.67 -1.79 11.51
N GLU A 127 -10.28 -1.04 12.42
CA GLU A 127 -9.93 -1.06 13.84
C GLU A 127 -10.08 -2.45 14.44
N ASP A 128 -11.17 -3.16 14.16
CA ASP A 128 -11.45 -4.48 14.72
C ASP A 128 -10.59 -5.60 14.11
N LEU A 129 -10.46 -5.61 12.78
CA LEU A 129 -9.91 -6.78 12.08
C LEU A 129 -8.40 -6.76 11.87
N PHE A 130 -7.78 -5.60 11.66
CA PHE A 130 -6.39 -5.55 11.21
C PHE A 130 -5.41 -5.36 12.38
N PRO A 131 -4.41 -6.25 12.52
CA PRO A 131 -3.37 -6.12 13.54
C PRO A 131 -2.33 -5.04 13.20
N ALA A 132 -2.21 -4.70 11.92
CA ALA A 132 -1.23 -3.76 11.42
C ALA A 132 -1.82 -2.81 10.37
N MET A 133 -1.17 -1.68 10.17
CA MET A 133 -1.55 -0.65 9.22
C MET A 133 -0.32 -0.12 8.46
N GLU A 134 -0.46 0.07 7.17
CA GLU A 134 0.56 0.77 6.40
C GLU A 134 0.56 2.26 6.77
N THR A 135 1.62 2.69 7.46
CA THR A 135 1.78 4.06 7.97
C THR A 135 2.64 4.93 7.08
N LEU A 136 3.49 4.31 6.26
CA LEU A 136 4.32 5.02 5.29
C LEU A 136 4.35 4.26 3.97
N ASN A 137 3.74 4.85 2.96
CA ASN A 137 3.74 4.36 1.58
C ASN A 137 4.53 5.33 0.70
N GLY A 138 5.42 4.79 -0.12
CA GLY A 138 6.33 5.57 -0.97
C GLY A 138 5.64 6.33 -2.12
N HIS A 139 4.38 6.03 -2.43
CA HIS A 139 3.58 6.73 -3.44
C HIS A 139 2.54 7.70 -2.85
N ILE A 140 2.18 7.54 -1.58
CA ILE A 140 1.14 8.33 -0.92
C ILE A 140 1.70 9.65 -0.38
N PRO A 141 0.97 10.78 -0.50
CA PRO A 141 1.42 12.08 0.01
C PRO A 141 1.73 12.06 1.52
N THR A 142 2.71 12.87 1.94
CA THR A 142 3.17 12.93 3.33
C THR A 142 2.03 13.16 4.33
N ILE A 143 1.05 14.02 4.00
CA ILE A 143 -0.04 14.33 4.91
C ILE A 143 -0.97 13.12 5.13
N ASN A 144 -1.18 12.30 4.09
CA ASN A 144 -1.96 11.07 4.15
C ASN A 144 -1.25 10.02 5.02
N ASN A 145 0.07 9.84 4.82
CA ASN A 145 0.89 8.94 5.64
C ASN A 145 0.90 9.34 7.12
N ARG A 146 1.05 10.64 7.43
CA ARG A 146 0.97 11.13 8.81
C ARG A 146 -0.37 10.83 9.48
N SER A 147 -1.47 10.90 8.71
CA SER A 147 -2.78 10.51 9.24
C SER A 147 -2.91 9.01 9.45
N ALA A 148 -2.31 8.18 8.57
CA ALA A 148 -2.26 6.74 8.77
C ALA A 148 -1.41 6.38 10.00
N GLU A 149 -0.27 7.04 10.18
CA GLU A 149 0.58 6.88 11.36
C GLU A 149 -0.17 7.24 12.65
N ARG A 150 -0.83 8.41 12.68
CA ARG A 150 -1.65 8.82 13.83
C ARG A 150 -2.76 7.81 14.12
N LEU A 151 -3.46 7.34 13.09
CA LEU A 151 -4.55 6.38 13.25
C LEU A 151 -4.04 5.03 13.78
N ALA A 152 -2.88 4.58 13.30
CA ALA A 152 -2.23 3.37 13.80
C ALA A 152 -1.84 3.51 15.27
N GLN A 153 -1.36 4.68 15.70
CA GLN A 153 -1.06 4.98 17.10
C GLN A 153 -2.34 5.00 17.96
N ASP A 154 -3.39 5.71 17.50
CA ASP A 154 -4.67 5.81 18.21
C ASP A 154 -5.30 4.41 18.40
N TRP A 155 -5.13 3.50 17.45
CA TRP A 155 -5.68 2.14 17.46
C TRP A 155 -4.70 1.06 17.93
N LEU A 156 -3.51 1.43 18.33
CA LEU A 156 -2.44 0.51 18.78
C LEU A 156 -2.12 -0.57 17.74
N LYS A 157 -2.08 -0.19 16.44
CA LYS A 157 -1.72 -1.09 15.34
C LYS A 157 -0.22 -1.09 15.08
N ALA A 158 0.32 -2.24 14.71
CA ALA A 158 1.72 -2.33 14.29
C ALA A 158 1.93 -1.53 12.98
N PRO A 159 2.94 -0.65 12.91
CA PRO A 159 3.22 0.10 11.71
C PRO A 159 3.94 -0.77 10.67
N VAL A 160 3.54 -0.63 9.41
CA VAL A 160 4.21 -1.22 8.25
C VAL A 160 4.50 -0.11 7.24
N GLY A 161 5.56 -0.25 6.46
CA GLY A 161 5.88 0.66 5.37
C GLY A 161 6.45 -0.08 4.18
N GLY A 162 6.10 0.40 3.00
CA GLY A 162 6.53 -0.15 1.72
C GLY A 162 6.69 0.91 0.65
N SER A 163 7.49 0.60 -0.37
CA SER A 163 7.73 1.55 -1.46
C SER A 163 6.55 1.70 -2.41
N ASP A 164 5.66 0.71 -2.48
CA ASP A 164 4.57 0.61 -3.46
C ASP A 164 5.08 0.89 -4.88
N ALA A 165 6.23 0.27 -5.20
CA ALA A 165 7.04 0.63 -6.35
C ALA A 165 6.58 -0.06 -7.61
N HIS A 166 6.11 0.70 -8.59
CA HIS A 166 5.76 0.23 -9.93
C HIS A 166 6.89 0.42 -10.96
N THR A 167 8.04 0.93 -10.51
CA THR A 167 9.25 1.11 -11.33
C THR A 167 10.49 0.84 -10.51
N ILE A 168 11.57 0.39 -11.17
CA ILE A 168 12.87 0.13 -10.52
C ILE A 168 13.40 1.36 -9.74
N ALA A 169 13.12 2.57 -10.23
CA ALA A 169 13.58 3.79 -9.58
C ALA A 169 12.98 4.01 -8.18
N ALA A 170 11.76 3.55 -7.95
CA ALA A 170 11.00 3.75 -6.70
C ALA A 170 11.27 2.66 -5.63
N LEU A 171 11.87 1.52 -6.01
CA LEU A 171 12.12 0.39 -5.10
C LEU A 171 12.92 0.80 -3.86
N GLY A 172 12.55 0.30 -2.70
CA GLY A 172 13.31 0.45 -1.45
C GLY A 172 13.54 1.89 -0.97
N LEU A 173 12.78 2.87 -1.50
CA LEU A 173 12.80 4.25 -0.99
C LEU A 173 12.00 4.38 0.30
N THR A 174 11.18 3.40 0.59
CA THR A 174 10.40 3.24 1.81
C THR A 174 10.44 1.76 2.18
N PHE A 175 10.70 1.46 3.43
CA PHE A 175 10.91 0.11 3.94
C PHE A 175 10.60 0.03 5.43
N THR A 176 10.51 -1.19 5.96
CA THR A 176 10.37 -1.43 7.40
C THR A 176 11.63 -2.10 7.92
N GLU A 177 12.20 -1.58 9.00
CA GLU A 177 13.44 -2.05 9.62
C GLU A 177 13.14 -2.70 10.98
N ALA A 178 13.78 -3.84 11.25
CA ALA A 178 13.72 -4.53 12.53
C ALA A 178 15.15 -4.93 12.96
N ALA A 179 15.74 -4.19 13.89
CA ALA A 179 17.14 -4.31 14.26
C ALA A 179 17.54 -5.71 14.79
N ASP A 180 16.63 -6.41 15.46
CA ASP A 180 16.89 -7.70 16.11
C ASP A 180 16.49 -8.90 15.24
N ALA A 181 16.13 -8.68 13.96
CA ALA A 181 15.71 -9.74 13.06
C ALA A 181 16.90 -10.31 12.27
N SER A 182 16.97 -11.64 12.18
CA SER A 182 18.00 -12.35 11.40
C SER A 182 17.45 -13.13 10.21
N ASP A 183 16.14 -13.30 10.13
CA ASP A 183 15.44 -14.02 9.08
C ASP A 183 14.00 -13.49 8.92
N ALA A 184 13.29 -13.96 7.90
CA ALA A 184 11.92 -13.53 7.61
C ALA A 184 10.95 -13.78 8.79
N ARG A 185 11.12 -14.88 9.52
CA ARG A 185 10.25 -15.21 10.66
C ARG A 185 10.45 -14.24 11.81
N SER A 186 11.69 -14.05 12.26
CA SER A 186 12.01 -13.11 13.33
C SER A 186 11.66 -11.67 12.96
N TYR A 187 11.81 -11.31 11.69
CA TYR A 187 11.40 -10.02 11.15
C TYR A 187 9.89 -9.81 11.28
N LEU A 188 9.07 -10.74 10.77
CA LEU A 188 7.61 -10.64 10.85
C LEU A 188 7.10 -10.64 12.30
N GLU A 189 7.74 -11.40 13.19
CA GLU A 189 7.46 -11.35 14.63
C GLU A 189 7.84 -10.00 15.25
N ALA A 190 8.94 -9.40 14.85
CA ALA A 190 9.33 -8.06 15.32
C ALA A 190 8.31 -7.00 14.87
N VAL A 191 7.90 -7.04 13.59
CA VAL A 191 6.87 -6.12 13.05
C VAL A 191 5.54 -6.31 13.79
N ARG A 192 5.08 -7.53 13.94
CA ARG A 192 3.82 -7.88 14.65
C ARG A 192 3.77 -7.32 16.07
N HIS A 193 4.89 -7.29 16.76
CA HIS A 193 4.99 -6.81 18.14
C HIS A 193 5.38 -5.34 18.25
N GLY A 194 5.34 -4.58 17.15
CA GLY A 194 5.69 -3.16 17.15
C GLY A 194 7.16 -2.86 17.44
N ARG A 195 8.06 -3.84 17.28
CA ARG A 195 9.52 -3.70 17.45
C ARG A 195 10.24 -3.36 16.14
N ALA A 196 9.50 -2.89 15.17
CA ALA A 196 10.02 -2.44 13.88
C ALA A 196 9.77 -0.95 13.69
N GLN A 197 10.64 -0.34 12.90
CA GLN A 197 10.54 1.06 12.54
C GLN A 197 10.30 1.20 11.03
N VAL A 198 9.40 2.11 10.66
CA VAL A 198 9.15 2.42 9.26
C VAL A 198 10.04 3.57 8.84
N CYS A 199 10.79 3.38 7.76
CA CYS A 199 11.82 4.28 7.28
C CYS A 199 11.60 4.68 5.83
N GLY A 200 12.12 5.85 5.44
CA GLY A 200 12.13 6.30 4.06
C GLY A 200 11.31 7.55 3.81
N ALA A 201 10.81 7.69 2.59
CA ALA A 201 10.19 8.93 2.13
C ALA A 201 8.80 8.69 1.53
N SER A 202 7.84 9.52 1.92
CA SER A 202 6.50 9.59 1.35
C SER A 202 6.51 9.91 -0.15
N GLY A 203 5.42 9.59 -0.81
CA GLY A 203 5.14 10.01 -2.17
C GLY A 203 5.07 11.53 -2.33
N SER A 204 5.29 11.97 -3.55
CA SER A 204 5.15 13.35 -3.97
C SER A 204 4.57 13.43 -5.38
N TYR A 205 4.06 14.60 -5.75
CA TYR A 205 3.61 14.83 -7.12
C TYR A 205 4.69 14.48 -8.16
N ALA A 206 5.93 14.90 -7.92
CA ALA A 206 7.04 14.62 -8.83
C ALA A 206 7.33 13.11 -8.95
N ARG A 207 7.32 12.38 -7.83
CA ARG A 207 7.53 10.92 -7.81
C ARG A 207 6.41 10.21 -8.55
N LEU A 208 5.15 10.55 -8.28
CA LEU A 208 3.99 10.00 -8.97
C LEU A 208 4.09 10.23 -10.49
N THR A 209 4.40 11.45 -10.91
CA THR A 209 4.55 11.80 -12.33
C THR A 209 5.68 11.00 -12.99
N HIS A 210 6.84 10.86 -12.33
CA HIS A 210 7.95 10.06 -12.84
C HIS A 210 7.58 8.57 -12.96
N THR A 211 6.87 8.02 -11.98
CA THR A 211 6.41 6.63 -12.02
C THR A 211 5.49 6.38 -13.20
N VAL A 212 4.46 7.23 -13.39
CA VAL A 212 3.52 7.10 -14.52
C VAL A 212 4.20 7.28 -15.87
N LEU A 213 5.14 8.23 -15.99
CA LEU A 213 5.97 8.38 -17.19
C LEU A 213 6.86 7.15 -17.43
N GLY A 214 7.43 6.58 -16.38
CA GLY A 214 8.24 5.35 -16.45
C GLY A 214 7.42 4.17 -16.97
N ILE A 215 6.23 3.92 -16.42
CA ILE A 215 5.31 2.88 -16.88
C ILE A 215 4.95 3.11 -18.36
N ALA A 216 4.52 4.32 -18.71
CA ALA A 216 4.09 4.64 -20.07
C ALA A 216 5.24 4.52 -21.10
N THR A 217 6.46 4.91 -20.75
CA THR A 217 7.63 4.74 -21.64
C THR A 217 8.02 3.27 -21.79
N THR A 218 7.89 2.46 -20.74
CA THR A 218 8.14 1.02 -20.82
C THR A 218 7.08 0.33 -21.67
N LEU A 219 5.80 0.68 -21.53
CA LEU A 219 4.72 0.20 -22.38
C LEU A 219 5.03 0.43 -23.86
N VAL A 220 5.47 1.64 -24.22
CA VAL A 220 5.82 1.96 -25.63
C VAL A 220 7.01 1.14 -26.12
N ARG A 221 7.99 0.86 -25.27
CA ARG A 221 9.16 0.03 -25.62
C ARG A 221 8.79 -1.43 -25.85
N GLU A 222 7.97 -2.00 -24.98
CA GLU A 222 7.56 -3.41 -25.07
C GLU A 222 6.47 -3.64 -26.12
N THR A 223 5.67 -2.61 -26.39
CA THR A 223 4.54 -2.68 -27.30
C THR A 223 4.59 -1.52 -28.29
N PRO A 224 5.48 -1.58 -29.32
CA PRO A 224 5.82 -0.43 -30.19
C PRO A 224 4.63 0.22 -30.91
N TRP A 225 3.54 -0.51 -31.19
CA TRP A 225 2.36 0.08 -31.82
C TRP A 225 1.67 1.11 -30.90
N THR A 226 1.89 1.06 -29.58
CA THR A 226 1.38 2.04 -28.63
C THR A 226 2.08 3.40 -28.77
N ALA A 227 3.14 3.52 -29.56
CA ALA A 227 3.80 4.79 -29.85
C ALA A 227 2.84 5.83 -30.48
N VAL A 228 1.76 5.38 -31.11
CA VAL A 228 0.68 6.28 -31.59
C VAL A 228 0.05 7.08 -30.43
N LEU A 229 0.12 6.57 -29.22
CA LEU A 229 -0.38 7.22 -28.00
C LEU A 229 0.65 8.16 -27.36
N ALA A 230 1.87 8.28 -27.90
CA ALA A 230 2.91 9.13 -27.34
C ALA A 230 2.48 10.60 -27.08
N PRO A 231 1.62 11.25 -27.90
CA PRO A 231 1.12 12.59 -27.58
C PRO A 231 0.36 12.67 -26.24
N LEU A 232 -0.25 11.56 -25.77
CA LEU A 232 -0.93 11.51 -24.48
C LEU A 232 0.03 11.59 -23.28
N LEU A 233 1.32 11.31 -23.49
CA LEU A 233 2.35 11.47 -22.45
C LEU A 233 2.42 12.91 -21.95
N LEU A 234 2.10 13.88 -22.80
CA LEU A 234 2.04 15.30 -22.43
C LEU A 234 0.91 15.61 -21.42
N ALA A 235 -0.12 14.78 -21.37
CA ALA A 235 -1.21 14.92 -20.40
C ALA A 235 -0.86 14.34 -19.01
N ILE A 236 0.16 13.48 -18.91
CA ILE A 236 0.52 12.80 -17.65
C ILE A 236 0.73 13.77 -16.49
N PRO A 237 1.47 14.90 -16.62
CA PRO A 237 1.63 15.83 -15.51
C PRO A 237 0.30 16.42 -15.02
N VAL A 238 -0.65 16.66 -15.90
CA VAL A 238 -1.97 17.20 -15.54
C VAL A 238 -2.81 16.13 -14.85
N VAL A 239 -2.82 14.90 -15.38
CA VAL A 239 -3.56 13.77 -14.77
C VAL A 239 -3.01 13.44 -13.38
N THR A 240 -1.69 13.37 -13.24
CA THR A 240 -1.05 13.08 -11.95
C THR A 240 -1.25 14.21 -10.94
N LEU A 241 -1.33 15.47 -11.41
CA LEU A 241 -1.66 16.60 -10.56
C LEU A 241 -3.12 16.52 -10.06
N ALA A 242 -4.05 16.20 -10.94
CA ALA A 242 -5.44 15.97 -10.56
C ALA A 242 -5.57 14.83 -9.54
N ASN A 243 -4.89 13.70 -9.78
CA ASN A 243 -4.87 12.60 -8.84
C ASN A 243 -4.28 13.00 -7.48
N TYR A 244 -3.18 13.76 -7.47
CA TYR A 244 -2.56 14.27 -6.24
C TYR A 244 -3.55 15.14 -5.43
N PHE A 245 -4.33 16.00 -6.09
CA PHE A 245 -5.40 16.77 -5.43
C PHE A 245 -6.55 15.90 -4.94
N CYS A 246 -6.91 14.83 -5.65
CA CYS A 246 -7.88 13.84 -5.16
C CYS A 246 -7.43 13.21 -3.86
N GLU A 247 -6.14 12.80 -3.76
CA GLU A 247 -5.54 12.27 -2.54
C GLU A 247 -5.64 13.26 -1.37
N LEU A 248 -5.26 14.53 -1.59
CA LEU A 248 -5.35 15.56 -0.56
C LEU A 248 -6.80 15.83 -0.12
N SER A 249 -7.74 15.82 -1.08
CA SER A 249 -9.16 16.03 -0.79
C SER A 249 -9.77 14.88 -0.02
N PHE A 250 -9.39 13.65 -0.36
CA PHE A 250 -9.80 12.44 0.34
C PHE A 250 -9.30 12.46 1.78
N HIS A 251 -8.00 12.73 1.96
CA HIS A 251 -7.40 12.91 3.27
C HIS A 251 -8.14 13.96 4.11
N ALA A 252 -8.35 15.17 3.56
CA ALA A 252 -8.99 16.26 4.28
C ALA A 252 -10.43 15.92 4.71
N ARG A 253 -11.16 15.14 3.91
CA ARG A 253 -12.50 14.66 4.23
C ARG A 253 -12.48 13.72 5.44
N TRP A 254 -11.61 12.70 5.42
CA TRP A 254 -11.60 11.67 6.43
C TRP A 254 -10.92 12.10 7.72
N SER A 255 -9.87 12.92 7.65
CA SER A 255 -9.23 13.50 8.84
C SER A 255 -10.21 14.34 9.66
N ARG A 256 -11.08 15.13 9.02
CA ARG A 256 -12.11 15.91 9.73
C ARG A 256 -13.18 15.04 10.40
N ARG A 257 -13.45 13.86 9.87
CA ARG A 257 -14.43 12.92 10.44
C ARG A 257 -13.86 12.11 11.59
N LEU A 258 -12.62 11.64 11.44
CA LEU A 258 -11.95 10.84 12.46
C LEU A 258 -11.45 11.69 13.63
N TRP A 259 -11.03 12.93 13.34
CA TRP A 259 -10.58 13.88 14.35
C TRP A 259 -11.34 15.21 14.20
N PRO A 260 -12.62 15.26 14.62
CA PRO A 260 -13.39 16.51 14.59
C PRO A 260 -12.69 17.53 15.50
N VAL A 261 -12.45 18.73 14.98
CA VAL A 261 -11.99 19.86 15.79
C VAL A 261 -13.11 20.14 16.78
N SER A 262 -12.90 19.86 18.06
CA SER A 262 -13.79 20.35 19.11
C SER A 262 -13.74 21.86 19.08
N LEU A 263 -14.81 22.51 18.64
CA LEU A 263 -14.97 23.95 18.85
C LEU A 263 -14.91 24.15 20.37
N PRO A 264 -14.16 25.16 20.87
CA PRO A 264 -14.19 25.50 22.29
C PRO A 264 -15.65 25.71 22.68
N ASP A 265 -16.05 25.09 23.78
CA ASP A 265 -17.42 25.19 24.30
C ASP A 265 -17.70 26.66 24.61
N PRO A 266 -18.66 27.32 23.92
CA PRO A 266 -18.96 28.73 24.16
C PRO A 266 -19.46 29.00 25.61
N ALA A 267 -19.62 27.98 26.42
CA ALA A 267 -19.94 28.08 27.82
C ALA A 267 -18.73 28.43 28.71
N PHE A 268 -17.50 28.25 28.25
CA PHE A 268 -16.29 28.54 29.04
C PHE A 268 -15.94 30.04 29.11
N ASP A 269 -16.41 30.83 28.14
CA ASP A 269 -16.14 32.28 28.06
C ASP A 269 -17.11 33.13 28.91
N ARG A 270 -18.04 32.53 29.67
CA ARG A 270 -19.00 33.25 30.52
C ARG A 270 -18.67 33.22 32.03
N ALA A 271 -17.54 32.64 32.43
CA ALA A 271 -17.17 32.51 33.82
C ALA A 271 -16.11 33.53 34.28
N GLU A 272 -15.65 34.45 33.41
CA GLU A 272 -14.74 35.55 33.80
C GLU A 272 -15.29 36.89 33.29
N GLY A 273 -16.46 37.28 33.78
CA GLY A 273 -17.05 38.59 33.60
C GLY A 273 -17.69 39.09 34.87
#